data_f675ef930861c58a15c060cccfbfb1f3
#
_entry.id   f675ef930861c58a15c060cccfbfb1f3
#
_cell.length_a   1.000
_cell.length_b   1.000
_cell.length_c   1.000
_cell.angle_alpha   90.00
_cell.angle_beta   90.00
_cell.angle_gamma   90.00
#
_symmetry.space_group_name_H-M   'P 1'
#
loop_
_entity.id
_entity.type
_entity.pdbx_description
1 polymer ?
#
loop_
_entity_poly.entity_id
_entity_poly.type
_entity_poly.pdbx_seq_one_letter_code
_entity_poly.pdbx_strand_id
1 'polypeptide(L)'
;MPQVYRAGRIALVLAALTASNARASSDPLADVLPDGGAAIGYVLRQERSTYQGAEGGLDHLPLYMYEGERAYLHGTRLGLKHKQDEWRFDVFLRYRFEGFTRDKRPTSMAGLEPREPGWDAGLSVRRRFAWGTPYVEYLRDVSHASEGTELRAGYWNEWRSGRLHLRPHLMLAWRSSRLNDYYYGVPGYTAGAGIDTQAALYASYSLTESWNLLGGVSATRRSSEITTSPVAQGGLQTELFFGLMYDFSPKQKRWAPGSKPLIVRGLYGHSSDCDMLQVMRLACTTRHTVDDTDIWAVHLGRKLIEGAGDLPVDFAGFLGVQRHREKSFGNDFWSLMAYYKAYWYGFGWDRWVRTRVGFGAGLSYSEQITQMEIHDQGRRGRGNWKLLTYADPSFEVRVAKETWLGVGVSHRSGTFGKSQLYGNVNGGSNYIYVSVEATY
;
A
#
# COMPACT_ATOMS: atom_id res chain seq x y z
N MET A 1 21.91 4.80 53.02
CA MET A 1 20.68 5.56 52.75
C MET A 1 20.98 6.57 51.65
N PRO A 2 20.24 6.72 50.55
CA PRO A 2 18.84 6.43 50.27
C PRO A 2 18.61 5.64 48.98
N GLN A 3 17.72 4.66 49.01
CA GLN A 3 17.09 4.10 47.82
C GLN A 3 15.60 3.89 48.16
N VAL A 4 14.77 4.87 47.93
CA VAL A 4 13.30 4.72 47.84
C VAL A 4 12.77 5.93 47.07
N TYR A 5 12.67 5.86 45.76
CA TYR A 5 11.85 6.76 44.93
C TYR A 5 11.95 6.37 43.44
N ARG A 6 11.41 5.20 43.08
CA ARG A 6 11.17 4.86 41.65
C ARG A 6 9.99 3.92 41.37
N ALA A 7 9.24 3.51 42.38
CA ALA A 7 8.10 2.60 42.18
C ALA A 7 6.72 3.29 41.98
N GLY A 8 6.63 4.61 42.13
CA GLY A 8 5.36 5.34 42.16
C GLY A 8 4.84 5.87 40.83
N ARG A 9 5.59 5.77 39.71
CA ARG A 9 5.17 6.35 38.41
C ARG A 9 4.59 5.37 37.41
N ILE A 10 4.69 4.08 37.66
CA ILE A 10 4.11 3.04 36.74
C ILE A 10 2.66 2.71 37.13
N ALA A 11 2.27 2.93 38.39
CA ALA A 11 0.91 2.64 38.85
C ALA A 11 -0.15 3.71 38.48
N LEU A 12 0.24 4.91 38.08
CA LEU A 12 -0.70 5.99 37.68
C LEU A 12 -1.11 5.97 36.19
N VAL A 13 -0.51 5.12 35.38
CA VAL A 13 -0.86 4.95 33.95
C VAL A 13 -2.02 3.97 33.74
N LEU A 14 -2.34 3.15 34.73
CA LEU A 14 -3.41 2.14 34.65
C LEU A 14 -4.80 2.62 35.08
N ALA A 15 -4.96 3.83 35.63
CA ALA A 15 -6.22 4.30 36.21
C ALA A 15 -7.00 5.33 35.37
N ALA A 16 -6.52 5.69 34.15
CA ALA A 16 -7.23 6.66 33.27
C ALA A 16 -7.93 5.96 32.08
N LEU A 17 -8.53 4.79 32.30
CA LEU A 17 -9.26 4.02 31.28
C LEU A 17 -10.75 4.35 31.32
N THR A 18 -11.15 5.60 31.08
CA THR A 18 -12.55 5.90 30.81
C THR A 18 -12.73 6.90 29.68
N ALA A 19 -13.41 6.41 28.67
CA ALA A 19 -14.18 7.12 27.64
C ALA A 19 -13.44 7.94 26.60
N SER A 20 -13.29 7.38 25.42
CA SER A 20 -13.49 8.13 24.17
C SER A 20 -13.74 7.22 22.97
N ASN A 21 -14.63 7.66 22.10
CA ASN A 21 -15.23 7.01 20.95
C ASN A 21 -14.23 6.71 19.84
N ALA A 22 -14.04 5.45 19.47
CA ALA A 22 -13.16 5.07 18.38
C ALA A 22 -13.63 3.86 17.57
N ARG A 23 -13.26 3.79 16.31
CA ARG A 23 -13.77 2.89 15.25
C ARG A 23 -12.72 1.86 14.84
N ALA A 24 -13.14 0.65 14.49
CA ALA A 24 -12.23 -0.50 14.43
C ALA A 24 -12.42 -1.52 13.27
N SER A 25 -11.33 -2.18 12.81
CA SER A 25 -11.24 -3.37 11.94
C SER A 25 -9.90 -4.10 12.14
N SER A 26 -9.67 -5.34 11.67
CA SER A 26 -8.37 -6.06 11.76
C SER A 26 -7.23 -5.33 11.05
N ASP A 27 -7.54 -4.22 10.45
CA ASP A 27 -6.65 -3.33 9.74
C ASP A 27 -6.00 -2.35 10.73
N PRO A 28 -4.69 -2.40 10.94
CA PRO A 28 -3.99 -1.50 11.86
C PRO A 28 -4.10 -0.02 11.48
N LEU A 29 -4.41 0.27 10.22
CA LEU A 29 -4.53 1.61 9.66
C LEU A 29 -5.97 2.11 9.58
N ALA A 30 -6.95 1.27 9.94
CA ALA A 30 -8.36 1.69 9.96
C ALA A 30 -8.56 2.84 10.95
N ASP A 31 -9.42 3.78 10.56
CA ASP A 31 -9.81 4.92 11.38
C ASP A 31 -8.65 5.83 11.86
N VAL A 32 -7.46 5.72 11.24
CA VAL A 32 -6.35 6.67 11.42
C VAL A 32 -6.67 8.00 10.75
N LEU A 33 -7.38 7.97 9.60
CA LEU A 33 -7.86 9.16 8.91
C LEU A 33 -9.34 9.43 9.21
N PRO A 34 -9.77 10.70 9.20
CA PRO A 34 -11.19 11.04 9.24
C PRO A 34 -11.90 10.67 7.93
N ASP A 35 -13.23 10.56 7.95
CA ASP A 35 -14.03 10.37 6.73
C ASP A 35 -13.76 11.52 5.72
N GLY A 36 -13.50 11.14 4.47
CA GLY A 36 -13.08 12.04 3.40
C GLY A 36 -11.58 12.30 3.36
N GLY A 37 -10.82 11.77 4.33
CA GLY A 37 -9.37 11.98 4.43
C GLY A 37 -8.56 11.20 3.41
N ALA A 38 -7.39 11.73 3.11
CA ALA A 38 -6.38 11.09 2.28
C ALA A 38 -4.99 11.33 2.87
N ALA A 39 -4.09 10.36 2.73
CA ALA A 39 -2.72 10.50 3.20
C ALA A 39 -1.76 9.69 2.33
N ILE A 40 -0.50 10.10 2.37
CA ILE A 40 0.62 9.37 1.76
C ILE A 40 1.72 9.23 2.79
N GLY A 41 2.47 8.15 2.70
CA GLY A 41 3.53 7.90 3.66
C GLY A 41 4.46 6.78 3.24
N TYR A 42 5.25 6.34 4.20
CA TYR A 42 6.19 5.25 4.02
C TYR A 42 6.32 4.44 5.30
N VAL A 43 6.30 3.13 5.16
CA VAL A 43 6.37 2.19 6.28
C VAL A 43 7.54 1.23 6.06
N LEU A 44 8.32 1.03 7.10
CA LEU A 44 9.27 -0.06 7.25
C LEU A 44 8.61 -1.15 8.07
N ARG A 45 8.57 -2.38 7.55
CA ARG A 45 7.99 -3.54 8.20
C ARG A 45 9.05 -4.62 8.33
N GLN A 46 9.22 -5.13 9.53
CA GLN A 46 10.10 -6.27 9.81
C GLN A 46 9.28 -7.41 10.38
N GLU A 47 9.39 -8.57 9.77
CA GLU A 47 8.74 -9.80 10.23
C GLU A 47 9.78 -10.88 10.52
N ARG A 48 9.62 -11.54 11.65
CA ARG A 48 10.33 -12.80 11.90
C ARG A 48 9.58 -13.92 11.17
N SER A 49 10.21 -14.46 10.14
CA SER A 49 9.63 -15.55 9.34
C SER A 49 9.34 -16.79 10.22
N THR A 50 8.26 -17.47 9.89
CA THR A 50 7.96 -18.81 10.43
C THR A 50 8.78 -19.91 9.73
N TYR A 51 9.38 -19.63 8.59
CA TYR A 51 10.15 -20.61 7.84
C TYR A 51 11.57 -20.79 8.37
N GLN A 52 12.00 -22.05 8.45
CA GLN A 52 13.33 -22.41 8.92
C GLN A 52 14.41 -21.84 7.99
N GLY A 53 15.39 -21.15 8.56
CA GLY A 53 16.52 -20.58 7.80
C GLY A 53 16.14 -19.38 6.91
N ALA A 54 14.91 -18.85 7.04
CA ALA A 54 14.57 -17.58 6.41
C ALA A 54 15.17 -16.42 7.21
N GLU A 55 15.94 -15.57 6.51
CA GLU A 55 16.37 -14.30 7.08
C GLU A 55 15.16 -13.38 7.24
N GLY A 56 15.02 -12.74 8.39
CA GLY A 56 14.01 -11.70 8.60
C GLY A 56 14.25 -10.54 7.63
N GLY A 57 13.31 -10.29 6.74
CA GLY A 57 13.39 -9.20 5.77
C GLY A 57 12.85 -7.89 6.33
N LEU A 58 13.48 -6.77 5.94
CA LEU A 58 12.92 -5.44 6.11
C LEU A 58 12.16 -5.09 4.83
N ASP A 59 10.82 -5.06 4.91
CA ASP A 59 9.96 -4.61 3.82
C ASP A 59 9.82 -3.09 3.80
N HIS A 60 9.93 -2.52 2.63
CA HIS A 60 9.75 -1.10 2.35
C HIS A 60 8.42 -0.89 1.65
N LEU A 61 7.46 -0.28 2.33
CA LEU A 61 6.09 -0.16 1.87
C LEU A 61 5.70 1.32 1.70
N PRO A 62 5.56 1.82 0.47
CA PRO A 62 4.86 3.08 0.25
C PRO A 62 3.44 2.96 0.79
N LEU A 63 3.02 3.96 1.56
CA LEU A 63 1.73 3.99 2.20
C LEU A 63 0.81 4.97 1.47
N TYR A 64 -0.25 4.45 0.89
CA TYR A 64 -1.33 5.22 0.30
C TYR A 64 -2.60 4.99 1.11
N MET A 65 -3.23 6.07 1.56
CA MET A 65 -4.43 6.00 2.38
C MET A 65 -5.52 6.90 1.85
N TYR A 66 -6.73 6.37 1.85
CA TYR A 66 -7.94 7.09 1.54
C TYR A 66 -9.09 6.55 2.39
N GLU A 67 -9.83 7.42 3.05
CA GLU A 67 -11.02 7.08 3.85
C GLU A 67 -12.23 7.84 3.30
N GLY A 68 -12.83 7.34 2.20
CA GLY A 68 -14.05 7.90 1.61
C GLY A 68 -15.32 7.49 2.38
N GLU A 69 -16.49 7.99 1.97
CA GLU A 69 -17.78 7.62 2.58
C GLU A 69 -18.09 6.13 2.40
N ARG A 70 -17.85 5.59 1.20
CA ARG A 70 -18.20 4.22 0.81
C ARG A 70 -17.00 3.36 0.42
N ALA A 71 -15.88 3.96 0.05
CA ALA A 71 -14.67 3.26 -0.37
C ALA A 71 -13.49 3.70 0.48
N TYR A 72 -12.53 2.79 0.67
CA TYR A 72 -11.30 3.10 1.39
C TYR A 72 -10.10 2.37 0.81
N LEU A 73 -8.91 2.93 1.06
CA LEU A 73 -7.60 2.32 0.80
C LEU A 73 -6.72 2.53 2.03
N HIS A 74 -6.24 1.46 2.63
CA HIS A 74 -5.35 1.47 3.80
C HIS A 74 -4.09 0.66 3.48
N GLY A 75 -3.16 1.28 2.77
CA GLY A 75 -1.93 0.62 2.34
C GLY A 75 -2.21 -0.60 1.47
N THR A 76 -2.21 -1.79 2.05
CA THR A 76 -2.39 -3.07 1.35
C THR A 76 -3.81 -3.63 1.42
N ARG A 77 -4.75 -2.87 1.93
CA ARG A 77 -6.18 -3.23 2.00
C ARG A 77 -7.03 -2.16 1.32
N LEU A 78 -7.85 -2.56 0.36
CA LEU A 78 -8.82 -1.68 -0.30
C LEU A 78 -10.21 -2.30 -0.22
N GLY A 79 -11.25 -1.47 -0.08
CA GLY A 79 -12.59 -2.01 0.07
C GLY A 79 -13.71 -1.00 -0.05
N LEU A 80 -14.91 -1.55 -0.04
CA LEU A 80 -16.17 -0.82 0.11
C LEU A 80 -16.68 -1.02 1.54
N LYS A 81 -17.28 0.01 2.10
CA LYS A 81 -17.85 -0.01 3.44
C LYS A 81 -19.28 0.51 3.44
N HIS A 82 -20.08 -0.07 4.32
CA HIS A 82 -21.40 0.42 4.69
C HIS A 82 -21.46 0.62 6.21
N LYS A 83 -21.81 1.82 6.65
CA LYS A 83 -21.95 2.16 8.07
C LYS A 83 -23.42 2.36 8.37
N GLN A 84 -23.92 1.71 9.43
CA GLN A 84 -25.27 1.86 9.95
C GLN A 84 -25.19 1.87 11.48
N ASP A 85 -25.47 3.01 12.09
CA ASP A 85 -25.30 3.24 13.52
C ASP A 85 -23.88 2.85 14.00
N GLU A 86 -23.79 1.95 14.96
CA GLU A 86 -22.51 1.43 15.49
C GLU A 86 -21.97 0.25 14.68
N TRP A 87 -22.67 -0.19 13.65
CA TRP A 87 -22.23 -1.28 12.77
C TRP A 87 -21.46 -0.75 11.57
N ARG A 88 -20.46 -1.54 11.16
CA ARG A 88 -19.80 -1.38 9.87
C ARG A 88 -19.65 -2.74 9.20
N PHE A 89 -19.96 -2.75 7.91
CA PHE A 89 -19.84 -3.88 7.00
C PHE A 89 -18.83 -3.50 5.93
N ASP A 90 -17.86 -4.38 5.67
CA ASP A 90 -16.84 -4.16 4.64
C ASP A 90 -16.80 -5.35 3.67
N VAL A 91 -16.63 -5.04 2.37
CA VAL A 91 -16.18 -5.97 1.33
C VAL A 91 -14.83 -5.47 0.86
N PHE A 92 -13.79 -6.29 0.88
CA PHE A 92 -12.44 -5.80 0.66
C PHE A 92 -11.52 -6.80 -0.03
N LEU A 93 -10.44 -6.31 -0.59
CA LEU A 93 -9.26 -7.04 -1.00
C LEU A 93 -8.10 -6.68 -0.06
N ARG A 94 -7.29 -7.67 0.30
CA ARG A 94 -6.13 -7.51 1.17
C ARG A 94 -4.97 -8.32 0.65
N TYR A 95 -3.77 -7.75 0.66
CA TYR A 95 -2.55 -8.48 0.38
C TYR A 95 -2.13 -9.34 1.58
N ARG A 96 -1.77 -10.61 1.30
CA ARG A 96 -1.24 -11.56 2.29
C ARG A 96 0.27 -11.62 2.15
N PHE A 97 0.98 -11.17 3.17
CA PHE A 97 2.45 -11.18 3.20
C PHE A 97 3.07 -12.54 3.53
N GLU A 98 2.29 -13.60 3.62
CA GLU A 98 2.77 -14.94 3.94
C GLU A 98 3.43 -15.60 2.73
N GLY A 99 4.48 -16.37 2.97
CA GLY A 99 5.18 -17.05 1.91
C GLY A 99 6.57 -16.50 1.60
N PHE A 100 7.14 -16.93 0.49
CA PHE A 100 8.42 -16.47 -0.05
C PHE A 100 8.44 -16.62 -1.57
N THR A 101 9.07 -15.68 -2.24
CA THR A 101 9.33 -15.69 -3.67
C THR A 101 10.59 -16.52 -3.98
N ARG A 102 10.80 -16.85 -5.25
CA ARG A 102 11.93 -17.69 -5.68
C ARG A 102 13.30 -17.13 -5.26
N ASP A 103 13.48 -15.83 -5.35
CA ASP A 103 14.70 -15.11 -5.00
C ASP A 103 14.94 -14.96 -3.49
N LYS A 104 13.90 -15.15 -2.68
CA LYS A 104 13.97 -15.13 -1.20
C LYS A 104 13.69 -16.49 -0.56
N ARG A 105 13.81 -17.56 -1.34
CA ARG A 105 13.67 -18.91 -0.83
C ARG A 105 14.77 -19.21 0.20
N PRO A 106 14.39 -19.65 1.41
CA PRO A 106 15.38 -20.10 2.40
C PRO A 106 16.24 -21.24 1.85
N THR A 107 17.51 -21.25 2.19
CA THR A 107 18.45 -22.31 1.73
C THR A 107 18.05 -23.70 2.21
N SER A 108 17.43 -23.79 3.40
CA SER A 108 16.83 -25.01 3.96
C SER A 108 15.67 -25.57 3.14
N MET A 109 15.11 -24.77 2.24
CA MET A 109 13.99 -25.11 1.35
C MET A 109 14.41 -25.23 -0.11
N ALA A 110 15.72 -25.37 -0.38
CA ALA A 110 16.22 -25.64 -1.71
C ALA A 110 15.52 -26.88 -2.29
N GLY A 111 14.98 -26.78 -3.50
CA GLY A 111 14.22 -27.87 -4.14
C GLY A 111 12.70 -27.82 -3.94
N LEU A 112 12.17 -27.02 -3.00
CA LEU A 112 10.72 -26.79 -2.89
C LEU A 112 10.28 -25.67 -3.85
N GLU A 113 9.04 -25.75 -4.35
CA GLU A 113 8.45 -24.66 -5.11
C GLU A 113 8.27 -23.41 -4.25
N PRO A 114 8.34 -22.20 -4.84
CA PRO A 114 8.02 -20.96 -4.13
C PRO A 114 6.62 -21.00 -3.51
N ARG A 115 6.46 -20.36 -2.38
CA ARG A 115 5.16 -20.14 -1.72
C ARG A 115 4.79 -18.68 -1.91
N GLU A 116 4.17 -18.38 -3.04
CA GLU A 116 3.90 -17.00 -3.43
C GLU A 116 2.91 -16.34 -2.45
N PRO A 117 3.18 -15.09 -2.03
CA PRO A 117 2.18 -14.30 -1.35
C PRO A 117 0.98 -14.05 -2.28
N GLY A 118 -0.18 -13.73 -1.71
CA GLY A 118 -1.42 -13.67 -2.50
C GLY A 118 -2.33 -12.51 -2.10
N TRP A 119 -3.50 -12.48 -2.76
CA TRP A 119 -4.59 -11.56 -2.45
C TRP A 119 -5.78 -12.33 -1.91
N ASP A 120 -6.32 -11.84 -0.79
CA ASP A 120 -7.56 -12.33 -0.21
C ASP A 120 -8.71 -11.38 -0.53
N ALA A 121 -9.84 -11.90 -1.01
CA ALA A 121 -11.12 -11.20 -0.90
C ALA A 121 -11.71 -11.47 0.48
N GLY A 122 -12.30 -10.45 1.09
CA GLY A 122 -12.83 -10.56 2.44
C GLY A 122 -14.15 -9.87 2.64
N LEU A 123 -14.90 -10.38 3.62
CA LEU A 123 -16.08 -9.77 4.21
C LEU A 123 -15.79 -9.52 5.68
N SER A 124 -16.19 -8.37 6.20
CA SER A 124 -16.02 -8.02 7.61
C SER A 124 -17.28 -7.42 8.16
N VAL A 125 -17.61 -7.79 9.39
CA VAL A 125 -18.63 -7.13 10.20
C VAL A 125 -18.03 -6.77 11.55
N ARG A 126 -18.31 -5.56 12.01
CA ARG A 126 -17.88 -5.07 13.31
C ARG A 126 -18.95 -4.20 13.95
N ARG A 127 -18.96 -4.19 15.27
CA ARG A 127 -19.82 -3.31 16.04
C ARG A 127 -19.02 -2.60 17.12
N ARG A 128 -19.23 -1.30 17.24
CA ARG A 128 -18.62 -0.51 18.29
C ARG A 128 -19.48 -0.54 19.55
N PHE A 129 -18.84 -0.74 20.68
CA PHE A 129 -19.41 -0.62 22.01
C PHE A 129 -18.56 0.35 22.84
N ALA A 130 -19.09 0.78 23.98
CA ALA A 130 -18.34 1.65 24.90
C ALA A 130 -17.07 0.98 25.45
N TRP A 131 -17.06 -0.35 25.57
CA TRP A 131 -15.95 -1.14 26.06
C TRP A 131 -14.95 -1.59 24.97
N GLY A 132 -15.23 -1.32 23.72
CA GLY A 132 -14.36 -1.65 22.58
C GLY A 132 -15.11 -2.21 21.39
N THR A 133 -14.39 -2.76 20.43
CA THR A 133 -14.96 -3.18 19.14
C THR A 133 -14.61 -4.62 18.81
N PRO A 134 -15.54 -5.58 19.01
CA PRO A 134 -15.45 -6.91 18.42
C PRO A 134 -15.70 -6.85 16.90
N TYR A 135 -15.10 -7.82 16.18
CA TYR A 135 -15.31 -8.01 14.76
C TYR A 135 -15.18 -9.48 14.36
N VAL A 136 -15.75 -9.79 13.20
CA VAL A 136 -15.55 -11.06 12.49
C VAL A 136 -15.20 -10.76 11.05
N GLU A 137 -14.22 -11.49 10.49
CA GLU A 137 -13.83 -11.40 9.08
C GLU A 137 -13.75 -12.80 8.47
N TYR A 138 -14.29 -12.95 7.27
CA TYR A 138 -14.09 -14.08 6.40
C TYR A 138 -13.18 -13.67 5.25
N LEU A 139 -12.19 -14.49 4.93
CA LEU A 139 -11.20 -14.24 3.89
C LEU A 139 -11.05 -15.48 3.02
N ARG A 140 -10.91 -15.27 1.72
CA ARG A 140 -10.61 -16.30 0.75
C ARG A 140 -9.55 -15.82 -0.23
N ASP A 141 -8.57 -16.66 -0.50
CA ASP A 141 -7.59 -16.41 -1.55
C ASP A 141 -8.26 -16.31 -2.92
N VAL A 142 -8.00 -15.20 -3.63
CA VAL A 142 -8.48 -14.93 -5.00
C VAL A 142 -7.34 -14.79 -6.01
N SER A 143 -6.10 -14.95 -5.56
CA SER A 143 -4.92 -14.97 -6.42
C SER A 143 -4.58 -16.36 -6.97
N HIS A 144 -5.36 -17.39 -6.60
CA HIS A 144 -5.12 -18.79 -6.95
C HIS A 144 -3.78 -19.36 -6.44
N ALA A 145 -3.20 -18.76 -5.40
CA ALA A 145 -2.01 -19.28 -4.74
C ALA A 145 -2.37 -20.51 -3.89
N SER A 146 -3.11 -20.30 -2.82
CA SER A 146 -3.51 -21.35 -1.85
C SER A 146 -4.91 -21.90 -2.06
N GLU A 147 -5.81 -21.13 -2.70
CA GLU A 147 -7.26 -21.37 -2.74
C GLU A 147 -7.90 -21.59 -1.36
N GLY A 148 -7.18 -21.17 -0.33
CA GLY A 148 -7.55 -21.39 1.06
C GLY A 148 -8.49 -20.31 1.60
N THR A 149 -9.02 -20.59 2.81
CA THR A 149 -9.92 -19.70 3.53
C THR A 149 -9.42 -19.45 4.95
N GLU A 150 -9.79 -18.30 5.50
CA GLU A 150 -9.47 -17.90 6.87
C GLU A 150 -10.67 -17.20 7.49
N LEU A 151 -11.04 -17.58 8.72
CA LEU A 151 -12.07 -16.92 9.52
C LEU A 151 -11.41 -16.29 10.75
N ARG A 152 -11.61 -15.02 10.94
CA ARG A 152 -11.05 -14.25 12.05
C ARG A 152 -12.14 -13.76 12.96
N ALA A 153 -11.91 -13.88 14.26
CA ALA A 153 -12.68 -13.20 15.30
C ALA A 153 -11.70 -12.39 16.15
N GLY A 154 -11.98 -11.14 16.35
CA GLY A 154 -11.06 -10.30 17.09
C GLY A 154 -11.75 -9.19 17.85
N TYR A 155 -10.96 -8.54 18.65
CA TYR A 155 -11.37 -7.45 19.50
C TYR A 155 -10.22 -6.45 19.63
N TRP A 156 -10.56 -5.17 19.70
CA TRP A 156 -9.63 -4.16 20.14
C TRP A 156 -10.29 -3.03 20.92
N ASN A 157 -9.48 -2.33 21.63
CA ASN A 157 -9.83 -1.08 22.28
C ASN A 157 -9.00 0.06 21.70
N GLU A 158 -9.37 1.29 21.97
CA GLU A 158 -8.61 2.47 21.60
C GLU A 158 -8.44 3.39 22.81
N TRP A 159 -7.23 3.83 22.97
CA TRP A 159 -6.87 4.80 23.99
C TRP A 159 -6.22 6.02 23.32
N ARG A 160 -6.72 7.21 23.65
CA ARG A 160 -6.20 8.48 23.16
C ARG A 160 -5.78 9.36 24.31
N SER A 161 -4.56 9.89 24.25
CA SER A 161 -4.02 10.84 25.21
C SER A 161 -3.23 11.93 24.48
N GLY A 162 -3.81 13.11 24.37
CA GLY A 162 -3.22 14.20 23.60
C GLY A 162 -2.97 13.80 22.12
N ARG A 163 -1.70 13.76 21.75
CA ARG A 163 -1.24 13.42 20.39
C ARG A 163 -1.04 11.92 20.17
N LEU A 164 -1.13 11.12 21.21
CA LEU A 164 -0.90 9.67 21.16
C LEU A 164 -2.23 8.93 21.05
N HIS A 165 -2.32 8.03 20.11
CA HIS A 165 -3.41 7.09 19.94
C HIS A 165 -2.84 5.66 19.98
N LEU A 166 -3.31 4.83 20.91
CA LEU A 166 -2.92 3.43 21.08
C LEU A 166 -4.12 2.52 20.83
N ARG A 167 -3.86 1.37 20.20
CA ARG A 167 -4.85 0.35 19.88
C ARG A 167 -4.33 -1.04 20.24
N PRO A 168 -4.56 -1.53 21.47
CA PRO A 168 -4.38 -2.94 21.79
C PRO A 168 -5.39 -3.78 21.03
N HIS A 169 -4.96 -4.93 20.52
CA HIS A 169 -5.72 -5.80 19.62
C HIS A 169 -5.47 -7.27 19.94
N LEU A 170 -6.53 -8.08 19.95
CA LEU A 170 -6.50 -9.53 20.09
C LEU A 170 -7.27 -10.17 18.94
N MET A 171 -6.81 -11.31 18.44
CA MET A 171 -7.43 -12.01 17.32
C MET A 171 -7.22 -13.52 17.43
N LEU A 172 -8.24 -14.26 17.07
CA LEU A 172 -8.20 -15.69 16.74
C LEU A 172 -8.43 -15.83 15.24
N ALA A 173 -7.63 -16.65 14.57
CA ALA A 173 -7.73 -16.90 13.15
C ALA A 173 -7.78 -18.41 12.88
N TRP A 174 -8.97 -18.93 12.54
CA TRP A 174 -9.10 -20.27 12.01
C TRP A 174 -8.65 -20.26 10.55
N ARG A 175 -7.77 -21.19 10.20
CA ARG A 175 -7.16 -21.33 8.87
C ARG A 175 -7.52 -22.70 8.31
N SER A 176 -7.98 -22.75 7.06
CA SER A 176 -8.30 -24.01 6.39
C SER A 176 -7.04 -24.85 6.13
N SER A 177 -7.22 -26.18 5.98
CA SER A 177 -6.14 -27.09 5.60
C SER A 177 -5.48 -26.67 4.27
N ARG A 178 -6.25 -26.30 3.25
CA ARG A 178 -5.69 -25.80 1.97
C ARG A 178 -4.74 -24.62 2.17
N LEU A 179 -5.12 -23.66 3.01
CA LEU A 179 -4.28 -22.48 3.30
C LEU A 179 -2.98 -22.90 3.98
N ASN A 180 -3.08 -23.74 5.02
CA ASN A 180 -1.91 -24.17 5.76
C ASN A 180 -1.01 -25.10 4.94
N ASP A 181 -1.61 -26.01 4.17
CA ASP A 181 -0.86 -26.96 3.35
C ASP A 181 -0.10 -26.27 2.21
N TYR A 182 -0.69 -25.25 1.57
CA TYR A 182 0.03 -24.46 0.57
C TYR A 182 1.30 -23.81 1.15
N TYR A 183 1.21 -23.20 2.33
CA TYR A 183 2.36 -22.50 2.91
C TYR A 183 3.32 -23.43 3.65
N TYR A 184 2.85 -24.50 4.29
CA TYR A 184 3.64 -25.32 5.21
C TYR A 184 3.64 -26.82 4.87
N GLY A 185 2.89 -27.26 3.87
CA GLY A 185 2.90 -28.64 3.38
C GLY A 185 4.18 -28.95 2.61
N VAL A 186 4.68 -30.18 2.76
CA VAL A 186 5.86 -30.71 2.03
C VAL A 186 5.65 -32.19 1.76
N PRO A 187 6.44 -32.83 0.85
CA PRO A 187 6.38 -34.27 0.67
C PRO A 187 6.49 -35.02 2.01
N GLY A 188 5.48 -35.80 2.35
CA GLY A 188 5.39 -36.53 3.61
C GLY A 188 4.76 -35.79 4.78
N TYR A 189 4.36 -34.52 4.60
CA TYR A 189 3.64 -33.74 5.61
C TYR A 189 2.54 -32.87 5.00
N THR A 190 1.30 -33.11 5.36
CA THR A 190 0.12 -32.29 5.00
C THR A 190 -0.31 -31.47 6.20
N ALA A 191 -0.27 -30.13 6.08
CA ALA A 191 -0.68 -29.25 7.17
C ALA A 191 -2.21 -29.16 7.25
N GLY A 192 -2.78 -29.57 8.37
CA GLY A 192 -4.21 -29.54 8.63
C GLY A 192 -4.76 -28.12 8.87
N ALA A 193 -6.08 -28.03 9.09
CA ALA A 193 -6.71 -26.80 9.55
C ALA A 193 -6.33 -26.52 11.02
N GLY A 194 -6.13 -25.24 11.36
CA GLY A 194 -5.69 -24.88 12.71
C GLY A 194 -6.13 -23.47 13.11
N ILE A 195 -5.91 -23.11 14.37
CA ILE A 195 -6.24 -21.80 14.93
C ILE A 195 -4.96 -21.10 15.38
N ASP A 196 -4.69 -19.94 14.80
CA ASP A 196 -3.65 -19.02 15.23
C ASP A 196 -4.22 -18.01 16.24
N THR A 197 -3.41 -17.57 17.19
CA THR A 197 -3.78 -16.54 18.17
C THR A 197 -2.82 -15.37 18.05
N GLN A 198 -3.34 -14.15 17.94
CA GLN A 198 -2.51 -12.94 17.82
C GLN A 198 -2.84 -11.93 18.92
N ALA A 199 -1.80 -11.33 19.49
CA ALA A 199 -1.87 -10.10 20.26
C ALA A 199 -1.06 -9.02 19.56
N ALA A 200 -1.58 -7.78 19.52
CA ALA A 200 -0.90 -6.67 18.89
C ALA A 200 -1.14 -5.36 19.65
N LEU A 201 -0.23 -4.42 19.49
CA LEU A 201 -0.37 -3.03 19.90
C LEU A 201 -0.01 -2.14 18.72
N TYR A 202 -0.96 -1.35 18.26
CA TYR A 202 -0.76 -0.34 17.23
C TYR A 202 -0.76 1.05 17.85
N ALA A 203 0.02 1.95 17.27
CA ALA A 203 0.17 3.32 17.76
C ALA A 203 0.21 4.31 16.60
N SER A 204 -0.39 5.47 16.79
CA SER A 204 -0.11 6.66 15.99
C SER A 204 0.17 7.85 16.89
N TYR A 205 1.13 8.69 16.47
CA TYR A 205 1.50 9.90 17.19
C TYR A 205 1.52 11.09 16.24
N SER A 206 0.67 12.09 16.50
CA SER A 206 0.59 13.30 15.68
C SER A 206 1.74 14.25 16.03
N LEU A 207 2.75 14.32 15.16
CA LEU A 207 3.86 15.28 15.27
C LEU A 207 3.37 16.71 15.09
N THR A 208 2.53 16.89 14.06
CA THR A 208 1.82 18.12 13.73
C THR A 208 0.37 17.79 13.37
N GLU A 209 -0.42 18.75 12.91
CA GLU A 209 -1.78 18.48 12.38
C GLU A 209 -1.77 17.54 11.17
N SER A 210 -0.71 17.59 10.34
CA SER A 210 -0.60 16.79 9.11
C SER A 210 0.39 15.62 9.21
N TRP A 211 1.45 15.72 10.01
CA TRP A 211 2.46 14.68 10.12
C TRP A 211 2.17 13.72 11.26
N ASN A 212 2.10 12.44 10.93
CA ASN A 212 1.85 11.38 11.90
C ASN A 212 2.91 10.29 11.82
N LEU A 213 3.44 9.89 12.97
CA LEU A 213 4.20 8.65 13.12
C LEU A 213 3.22 7.51 13.31
N LEU A 214 3.50 6.38 12.66
CA LEU A 214 2.76 5.14 12.79
C LEU A 214 3.69 4.07 13.31
N GLY A 215 3.19 3.18 14.14
CA GLY A 215 3.96 2.05 14.63
C GLY A 215 3.07 0.92 15.11
N GLY A 216 3.63 -0.27 15.15
CA GLY A 216 2.92 -1.42 15.68
C GLY A 216 3.84 -2.59 15.91
N VAL A 217 3.47 -3.38 16.90
CA VAL A 217 4.08 -4.68 17.21
C VAL A 217 2.99 -5.71 17.31
N SER A 218 3.22 -6.88 16.73
CA SER A 218 2.33 -8.03 16.90
C SER A 218 3.11 -9.30 17.18
N ALA A 219 2.46 -10.22 17.91
CA ALA A 219 2.95 -11.55 18.20
C ALA A 219 1.82 -12.54 17.88
N THR A 220 2.09 -13.47 16.96
CA THR A 220 1.16 -14.51 16.54
C THR A 220 1.68 -15.87 16.97
N ARG A 221 0.92 -16.57 17.82
CA ARG A 221 1.17 -17.98 18.11
C ARG A 221 0.47 -18.82 17.04
N ARG A 222 1.28 -19.55 16.27
CA ARG A 222 0.81 -20.43 15.21
C ARG A 222 0.24 -21.72 15.79
N SER A 223 -0.71 -22.31 15.05
CA SER A 223 -1.32 -23.62 15.38
C SER A 223 -0.28 -24.74 15.34
N SER A 224 -0.58 -25.87 16.01
CA SER A 224 0.22 -27.11 15.96
C SER A 224 0.44 -27.57 14.53
N GLU A 225 -0.57 -27.48 13.68
CA GLU A 225 -0.53 -27.88 12.28
C GLU A 225 0.53 -27.11 11.44
N ILE A 226 0.90 -25.94 11.87
CA ILE A 226 1.98 -25.17 11.26
C ILE A 226 3.31 -25.48 11.94
N THR A 227 3.34 -25.51 13.29
CA THR A 227 4.60 -25.61 14.03
C THR A 227 5.26 -27.00 13.97
N THR A 228 4.51 -28.04 13.65
CA THR A 228 5.03 -29.39 13.44
C THR A 228 5.49 -29.65 12.00
N SER A 229 5.25 -28.69 11.10
CA SER A 229 5.77 -28.78 9.72
C SER A 229 7.29 -28.79 9.71
N PRO A 230 7.93 -29.66 8.90
CA PRO A 230 9.38 -29.71 8.75
C PRO A 230 10.03 -28.40 8.23
N VAL A 231 9.22 -27.52 7.62
CA VAL A 231 9.70 -26.23 7.08
C VAL A 231 9.48 -25.06 8.06
N ALA A 232 8.78 -25.30 9.16
CA ALA A 232 8.53 -24.25 10.16
C ALA A 232 9.62 -24.22 11.25
N GLN A 233 9.95 -23.01 11.71
CA GLN A 233 10.78 -22.81 12.89
C GLN A 233 10.02 -22.06 13.98
N GLY A 234 9.70 -22.78 15.06
CA GLY A 234 9.04 -22.22 16.21
C GLY A 234 7.57 -21.84 15.96
N GLY A 235 6.86 -21.54 17.04
CA GLY A 235 5.42 -21.27 17.00
C GLY A 235 5.08 -19.78 17.20
N LEU A 236 6.06 -18.92 17.47
CA LEU A 236 5.85 -17.49 17.69
C LEU A 236 6.41 -16.66 16.54
N GLN A 237 5.51 -16.07 15.77
CA GLN A 237 5.84 -15.08 14.74
C GLN A 237 5.66 -13.68 15.31
N THR A 238 6.65 -12.83 15.12
CA THR A 238 6.58 -11.42 15.55
C THR A 238 6.71 -10.50 14.34
N GLU A 239 5.97 -9.40 14.38
CA GLU A 239 6.03 -8.35 13.37
C GLU A 239 6.19 -7.00 14.06
N LEU A 240 7.02 -6.16 13.50
CA LEU A 240 7.21 -4.76 13.88
C LEU A 240 7.07 -3.90 12.65
N PHE A 241 6.35 -2.80 12.74
CA PHE A 241 6.39 -1.77 11.70
C PHE A 241 6.54 -0.38 12.31
N PHE A 242 7.14 0.50 11.52
CA PHE A 242 7.28 1.91 11.82
C PHE A 242 7.12 2.71 10.52
N GLY A 243 6.40 3.82 10.58
CA GLY A 243 6.15 4.65 9.41
C GLY A 243 5.96 6.12 9.70
N LEU A 244 6.09 6.91 8.66
CA LEU A 244 5.79 8.33 8.65
C LEU A 244 4.71 8.59 7.58
N MET A 245 3.68 9.33 7.96
CA MET A 245 2.54 9.62 7.10
C MET A 245 2.24 11.12 7.11
N TYR A 246 1.96 11.67 5.94
CA TYR A 246 1.41 13.02 5.76
C TYR A 246 -0.09 12.92 5.48
N ASP A 247 -0.90 13.43 6.40
CA ASP A 247 -2.35 13.52 6.31
C ASP A 247 -2.74 14.86 5.67
N PHE A 248 -3.45 14.79 4.55
CA PHE A 248 -3.95 15.96 3.84
C PHE A 248 -5.25 16.53 4.44
N SER A 249 -5.94 15.79 5.30
CA SER A 249 -7.28 16.12 5.80
C SER A 249 -7.38 17.46 6.53
N PRO A 250 -6.41 17.87 7.38
CA PRO A 250 -6.49 19.13 8.10
C PRO A 250 -6.48 20.38 7.21
N LYS A 251 -5.86 20.26 6.03
CA LYS A 251 -5.69 21.36 5.08
C LYS A 251 -6.56 21.21 3.83
N GLN A 252 -7.45 20.23 3.85
CA GLN A 252 -8.32 19.94 2.73
C GLN A 252 -9.45 20.99 2.64
N LYS A 253 -9.55 21.65 1.49
CA LYS A 253 -10.72 22.48 1.15
C LYS A 253 -11.96 21.59 1.18
N ARG A 254 -12.94 21.95 1.98
CA ARG A 254 -14.24 21.25 2.02
C ARG A 254 -15.03 21.65 0.79
N TRP A 255 -15.20 20.70 -0.12
CA TRP A 255 -16.05 20.84 -1.29
C TRP A 255 -17.47 20.38 -0.95
N ALA A 256 -18.47 21.05 -1.54
CA ALA A 256 -19.82 20.50 -1.49
C ALA A 256 -19.87 19.12 -2.18
N PRO A 257 -20.73 18.18 -1.77
CA PRO A 257 -20.88 16.89 -2.43
C PRO A 257 -21.05 17.05 -3.94
N GLY A 258 -20.23 16.34 -4.72
CA GLY A 258 -20.26 16.38 -6.19
C GLY A 258 -19.60 17.60 -6.85
N SER A 259 -19.16 18.62 -6.10
CA SER A 259 -18.59 19.86 -6.66
C SER A 259 -17.07 19.86 -6.84
N LYS A 260 -16.36 18.78 -6.48
CA LYS A 260 -14.90 18.67 -6.71
C LYS A 260 -14.61 18.68 -8.20
N PRO A 261 -13.71 19.57 -8.69
CA PRO A 261 -13.36 19.63 -10.10
C PRO A 261 -12.92 18.27 -10.64
N LEU A 262 -13.48 17.88 -11.76
CA LEU A 262 -13.09 16.68 -12.49
C LEU A 262 -11.88 17.02 -13.35
N ILE A 263 -10.86 16.18 -13.33
CA ILE A 263 -9.66 16.30 -14.14
C ILE A 263 -9.64 15.14 -15.13
N VAL A 264 -9.47 15.46 -16.40
CA VAL A 264 -9.28 14.48 -17.48
C VAL A 264 -7.91 14.70 -18.08
N ARG A 265 -7.13 13.64 -18.18
CA ARG A 265 -5.76 13.69 -18.70
C ARG A 265 -5.55 12.60 -19.74
N GLY A 266 -5.13 12.99 -20.95
CA GLY A 266 -4.72 12.09 -22.00
C GLY A 266 -3.20 12.09 -22.15
N LEU A 267 -2.57 10.91 -22.36
CA LEU A 267 -1.13 10.77 -22.55
C LEU A 267 -0.83 9.93 -23.78
N TYR A 268 0.26 10.28 -24.45
CA TYR A 268 0.89 9.44 -25.45
C TYR A 268 2.41 9.44 -25.20
N GLY A 269 3.02 8.26 -25.25
CA GLY A 269 4.44 8.14 -24.96
C GLY A 269 5.06 6.89 -25.58
N HIS A 270 6.37 6.78 -25.38
CA HIS A 270 7.16 5.62 -25.84
C HIS A 270 8.14 5.17 -24.76
N SER A 271 8.51 3.89 -24.82
CA SER A 271 9.50 3.28 -23.93
C SER A 271 10.88 3.92 -24.08
N SER A 272 11.64 3.98 -22.96
CA SER A 272 12.94 4.61 -22.92
C SER A 272 13.96 3.78 -22.13
N ASP A 273 15.20 3.72 -22.64
CA ASP A 273 16.36 3.13 -21.94
C ASP A 273 16.86 4.00 -20.78
N CYS A 274 16.35 5.21 -20.66
CA CYS A 274 16.80 6.19 -19.69
C CYS A 274 16.15 5.96 -18.33
N ASP A 275 16.91 6.11 -17.26
CA ASP A 275 16.34 6.19 -15.91
C ASP A 275 15.46 7.44 -15.77
N MET A 276 14.41 7.34 -14.95
CA MET A 276 13.48 8.42 -14.67
C MET A 276 14.20 9.73 -14.30
N LEU A 277 15.24 9.66 -13.47
CA LEU A 277 16.01 10.84 -13.07
C LEU A 277 16.85 11.43 -14.22
N GLN A 278 17.33 10.61 -15.15
CA GLN A 278 18.05 11.07 -16.34
C GLN A 278 17.10 11.85 -17.28
N VAL A 279 15.88 11.34 -17.48
CA VAL A 279 14.85 12.02 -18.27
C VAL A 279 14.45 13.35 -17.63
N MET A 280 14.20 13.37 -16.32
CA MET A 280 13.84 14.58 -15.60
C MET A 280 14.92 15.68 -15.69
N ARG A 281 16.18 15.30 -15.79
CA ARG A 281 17.31 16.22 -15.96
C ARG A 281 17.59 16.56 -17.42
N LEU A 282 16.79 16.08 -18.36
CA LEU A 282 17.00 16.18 -19.80
C LEU A 282 18.36 15.62 -20.27
N ALA A 283 18.96 14.74 -19.47
CA ALA A 283 20.26 14.14 -19.74
C ALA A 283 20.15 12.93 -20.71
N CYS A 284 18.95 12.38 -20.87
CA CYS A 284 18.70 11.24 -21.74
C CYS A 284 17.23 11.22 -22.16
N THR A 285 16.97 10.99 -23.46
CA THR A 285 15.63 10.82 -24.03
C THR A 285 15.61 9.70 -25.07
N THR A 286 16.54 8.76 -24.97
CA THR A 286 16.70 7.67 -25.93
C THR A 286 15.51 6.72 -25.88
N ARG A 287 15.00 6.34 -27.04
CA ARG A 287 13.98 5.32 -27.19
C ARG A 287 14.57 3.94 -26.83
N HIS A 288 13.77 3.06 -26.18
CA HIS A 288 14.24 1.73 -25.83
C HIS A 288 14.53 0.89 -27.07
N THR A 289 15.73 0.32 -27.13
CA THR A 289 16.25 -0.34 -28.36
C THR A 289 15.68 -1.73 -28.58
N VAL A 290 15.33 -2.45 -27.49
CA VAL A 290 14.82 -3.84 -27.55
C VAL A 290 13.30 -3.87 -27.61
N ASP A 291 12.64 -2.97 -26.86
CA ASP A 291 11.22 -2.94 -26.66
C ASP A 291 10.66 -1.61 -27.21
N ASP A 292 10.33 -1.56 -28.49
CA ASP A 292 9.71 -0.37 -29.10
C ASP A 292 8.22 -0.28 -28.73
N THR A 293 7.94 0.04 -27.44
CA THR A 293 6.59 0.13 -26.91
C THR A 293 6.07 1.57 -26.99
N ASP A 294 4.89 1.73 -27.58
CA ASP A 294 4.09 2.95 -27.43
C ASP A 294 3.04 2.76 -26.33
N ILE A 295 2.73 3.86 -25.62
CA ILE A 295 1.65 3.90 -24.65
C ILE A 295 0.62 4.97 -25.00
N TRP A 296 -0.64 4.67 -24.74
CA TRP A 296 -1.77 5.60 -24.71
C TRP A 296 -2.49 5.45 -23.40
N ALA A 297 -2.74 6.56 -22.71
CA ALA A 297 -3.46 6.48 -21.46
C ALA A 297 -4.51 7.58 -21.32
N VAL A 298 -5.56 7.27 -20.57
CA VAL A 298 -6.55 8.22 -20.09
C VAL A 298 -6.64 8.09 -18.58
N HIS A 299 -6.45 9.22 -17.90
CA HIS A 299 -6.56 9.31 -16.45
C HIS A 299 -7.71 10.23 -16.08
N LEU A 300 -8.55 9.77 -15.16
CA LEU A 300 -9.64 10.53 -14.56
C LEU A 300 -9.26 10.87 -13.12
N GLY A 301 -9.35 12.12 -12.75
CA GLY A 301 -8.94 12.58 -11.44
C GLY A 301 -9.92 13.54 -10.79
N ARG A 302 -9.72 13.75 -9.52
CA ARG A 302 -10.40 14.78 -8.74
C ARG A 302 -9.39 15.58 -7.94
N LYS A 303 -9.57 16.92 -7.91
CA LYS A 303 -8.79 17.77 -7.02
C LYS A 303 -9.14 17.43 -5.58
N LEU A 304 -8.15 17.11 -4.75
CA LEU A 304 -8.30 16.76 -3.35
C LEU A 304 -8.01 17.95 -2.44
N ILE A 305 -6.94 18.69 -2.75
CA ILE A 305 -6.47 19.85 -2.00
C ILE A 305 -6.09 20.95 -2.99
N GLU A 306 -6.45 22.17 -2.66
CA GLU A 306 -6.04 23.38 -3.36
C GLU A 306 -5.21 24.23 -2.40
N GLY A 307 -3.91 24.39 -2.71
CA GLY A 307 -2.95 25.02 -1.83
C GLY A 307 -2.67 24.24 -0.55
N ALA A 308 -1.58 23.49 -0.47
CA ALA A 308 -1.21 22.73 0.72
C ALA A 308 -0.61 23.66 1.79
N GLY A 309 -1.42 24.21 2.65
CA GLY A 309 -1.02 25.25 3.61
C GLY A 309 -0.67 26.53 2.88
N ASP A 310 0.50 27.09 3.20
CA ASP A 310 1.05 28.30 2.56
C ASP A 310 1.87 27.99 1.30
N LEU A 311 1.96 26.72 0.91
CA LEU A 311 2.72 26.31 -0.27
C LEU A 311 1.83 26.33 -1.52
N PRO A 312 2.37 26.76 -2.66
CA PRO A 312 1.66 26.73 -3.94
C PRO A 312 1.66 25.30 -4.52
N VAL A 313 1.01 24.37 -3.80
CA VAL A 313 0.94 22.95 -4.17
C VAL A 313 -0.49 22.47 -4.09
N ASP A 314 -1.04 22.02 -5.21
CA ASP A 314 -2.31 21.31 -5.27
C ASP A 314 -2.09 19.81 -5.24
N PHE A 315 -3.05 19.04 -4.71
CA PHE A 315 -3.07 17.59 -4.78
C PHE A 315 -4.34 17.10 -5.48
N ALA A 316 -4.17 16.11 -6.35
CA ALA A 316 -5.26 15.41 -7.01
C ALA A 316 -5.08 13.89 -6.89
N GLY A 317 -6.19 13.15 -6.85
CA GLY A 317 -6.19 11.69 -6.95
C GLY A 317 -6.65 11.27 -8.34
N PHE A 318 -6.00 10.25 -8.91
CA PHE A 318 -6.25 9.77 -10.27
C PHE A 318 -6.49 8.26 -10.30
N LEU A 319 -7.37 7.86 -11.20
CA LEU A 319 -7.46 6.51 -11.73
C LEU A 319 -7.14 6.56 -13.21
N GLY A 320 -6.26 5.70 -13.69
CA GLY A 320 -5.79 5.69 -15.06
C GLY A 320 -5.89 4.31 -15.70
N VAL A 321 -6.13 4.31 -17.01
CA VAL A 321 -6.06 3.13 -17.87
C VAL A 321 -5.04 3.44 -18.94
N GLN A 322 -4.08 2.53 -19.14
CA GLN A 322 -3.00 2.67 -20.11
C GLN A 322 -2.94 1.44 -20.99
N ARG A 323 -2.96 1.63 -22.31
CA ARG A 323 -2.68 0.59 -23.28
C ARG A 323 -1.20 0.61 -23.62
N HIS A 324 -0.59 -0.58 -23.64
CA HIS A 324 0.76 -0.82 -24.10
C HIS A 324 0.69 -1.51 -25.48
N ARG A 325 1.50 -1.05 -26.41
CA ARG A 325 1.70 -1.69 -27.72
C ARG A 325 3.17 -1.98 -27.92
N GLU A 326 3.58 -3.20 -27.62
CA GLU A 326 4.95 -3.70 -27.80
C GLU A 326 5.17 -4.12 -29.24
N LYS A 327 5.61 -3.18 -30.08
CA LYS A 327 5.70 -3.38 -31.55
C LYS A 327 6.66 -4.49 -31.92
N SER A 328 7.81 -4.57 -31.24
CA SER A 328 8.84 -5.57 -31.51
C SER A 328 8.40 -7.00 -31.18
N PHE A 329 7.38 -7.16 -30.35
CA PHE A 329 6.88 -8.47 -29.89
C PHE A 329 5.46 -8.77 -30.33
N GLY A 330 4.77 -7.79 -30.92
CA GLY A 330 3.37 -7.93 -31.36
C GLY A 330 2.38 -8.08 -30.20
N ASN A 331 2.72 -7.63 -28.99
CA ASN A 331 1.88 -7.71 -27.82
C ASN A 331 1.13 -6.40 -27.57
N ASP A 332 -0.16 -6.51 -27.28
CA ASP A 332 -1.01 -5.42 -26.83
C ASP A 332 -1.66 -5.81 -25.50
N PHE A 333 -1.56 -4.97 -24.46
CA PHE A 333 -2.15 -5.24 -23.15
C PHE A 333 -2.46 -3.94 -22.40
N TRP A 334 -3.15 -4.07 -21.27
CA TRP A 334 -3.60 -2.95 -20.46
C TRP A 334 -2.92 -2.90 -19.09
N SER A 335 -2.76 -1.68 -18.57
CA SER A 335 -2.40 -1.42 -17.17
C SER A 335 -3.41 -0.47 -16.54
N LEU A 336 -3.66 -0.68 -15.26
CA LEU A 336 -4.47 0.17 -14.41
C LEU A 336 -3.57 0.92 -13.43
N MET A 337 -3.81 2.21 -13.24
CA MET A 337 -3.07 3.03 -12.27
C MET A 337 -4.04 3.69 -11.30
N ALA A 338 -3.61 3.78 -10.04
CA ALA A 338 -4.24 4.58 -9.00
C ALA A 338 -3.16 5.35 -8.26
N TYR A 339 -3.21 6.68 -8.30
CA TYR A 339 -2.14 7.50 -7.75
C TYR A 339 -2.60 8.87 -7.29
N TYR A 340 -1.85 9.47 -6.37
CA TYR A 340 -1.92 10.88 -6.03
C TYR A 340 -0.90 11.67 -6.84
N LYS A 341 -1.26 12.88 -7.25
CA LYS A 341 -0.35 13.79 -7.94
C LYS A 341 -0.33 15.14 -7.25
N ALA A 342 0.87 15.59 -6.87
CA ALA A 342 1.15 16.94 -6.40
C ALA A 342 1.51 17.82 -7.60
N TYR A 343 0.98 19.03 -7.64
CA TYR A 343 1.29 20.04 -8.63
C TYR A 343 1.85 21.27 -7.95
N TRP A 344 3.12 21.56 -8.17
CA TRP A 344 3.79 22.76 -7.69
C TRP A 344 3.71 23.85 -8.74
N TYR A 345 3.26 25.04 -8.37
CA TYR A 345 3.09 26.21 -9.24
C TYR A 345 3.62 27.50 -8.54
N GLY A 346 3.44 28.68 -9.16
CA GLY A 346 3.84 29.96 -8.56
C GLY A 346 5.33 30.31 -8.79
N PHE A 347 5.83 29.98 -9.98
CA PHE A 347 7.19 30.32 -10.36
C PHE A 347 7.33 31.82 -10.73
N GLY A 348 8.51 32.40 -10.52
CA GLY A 348 8.76 33.82 -10.79
C GLY A 348 8.51 34.28 -12.23
N TRP A 349 8.47 33.34 -13.19
CA TRP A 349 8.17 33.61 -14.61
C TRP A 349 6.69 33.46 -14.98
N ASP A 350 5.80 33.10 -14.03
CA ASP A 350 4.35 32.85 -14.28
C ASP A 350 3.61 34.10 -14.84
N ARG A 351 4.23 35.29 -14.72
CA ARG A 351 3.74 36.53 -15.37
C ARG A 351 3.76 36.45 -16.89
N TRP A 352 4.64 35.62 -17.48
CA TRP A 352 4.77 35.42 -18.93
C TRP A 352 4.15 34.12 -19.39
N VAL A 353 4.51 33.03 -18.72
CA VAL A 353 4.04 31.68 -19.05
C VAL A 353 3.75 30.93 -17.77
N ARG A 354 2.49 30.55 -17.54
CA ARG A 354 2.12 29.76 -16.36
C ARG A 354 2.58 28.33 -16.54
N THR A 355 3.36 27.86 -15.61
CA THR A 355 3.90 26.50 -15.57
C THR A 355 3.61 25.83 -14.25
N ARG A 356 3.67 24.50 -14.24
CA ARG A 356 3.65 23.72 -13.01
C ARG A 356 4.52 22.47 -13.16
N VAL A 357 5.10 22.02 -12.06
CA VAL A 357 5.80 20.75 -11.95
C VAL A 357 4.87 19.77 -11.24
N GLY A 358 4.62 18.61 -11.84
CA GLY A 358 3.83 17.56 -11.25
C GLY A 358 4.69 16.41 -10.77
N PHE A 359 4.30 15.77 -9.66
CA PHE A 359 4.86 14.50 -9.23
C PHE A 359 3.74 13.57 -8.74
N GLY A 360 3.49 12.51 -9.52
CA GLY A 360 2.54 11.46 -9.16
C GLY A 360 3.24 10.31 -8.44
N ALA A 361 2.55 9.72 -7.46
CA ALA A 361 2.99 8.51 -6.77
C ALA A 361 1.79 7.62 -6.43
N GLY A 362 1.91 6.32 -6.72
CA GLY A 362 0.83 5.37 -6.50
C GLY A 362 1.16 3.96 -6.93
N LEU A 363 0.17 3.28 -7.44
CA LEU A 363 0.21 1.87 -7.83
C LEU A 363 -0.12 1.71 -9.31
N SER A 364 0.52 0.73 -9.94
CA SER A 364 0.21 0.28 -11.29
C SER A 364 0.11 -1.24 -11.33
N TYR A 365 -1.03 -1.75 -11.77
CA TYR A 365 -1.25 -3.16 -12.07
C TYR A 365 -1.26 -3.37 -13.57
N SER A 366 -0.45 -4.29 -14.09
CA SER A 366 -0.39 -4.62 -15.51
C SER A 366 -0.96 -6.01 -15.77
N GLU A 367 -1.77 -6.11 -16.83
CA GLU A 367 -2.31 -7.39 -17.29
C GLU A 367 -1.19 -8.37 -17.68
N GLN A 368 -0.15 -7.85 -18.34
CA GLN A 368 1.07 -8.56 -18.69
C GLN A 368 2.28 -7.80 -18.16
N ILE A 369 3.38 -8.49 -17.99
CA ILE A 369 4.67 -7.87 -17.63
C ILE A 369 5.32 -7.40 -18.93
N THR A 370 5.79 -6.16 -18.97
CA THR A 370 6.41 -5.59 -20.16
C THR A 370 7.72 -6.31 -20.50
N GLN A 371 8.03 -6.44 -21.79
CA GLN A 371 9.28 -7.07 -22.22
C GLN A 371 10.51 -6.31 -21.70
N MET A 372 10.42 -4.98 -21.54
CA MET A 372 11.44 -4.17 -20.89
C MET A 372 11.68 -4.62 -19.44
N GLU A 373 10.62 -4.84 -18.66
CA GLU A 373 10.73 -5.33 -17.28
C GLU A 373 11.30 -6.74 -17.25
N ILE A 374 10.85 -7.65 -18.13
CA ILE A 374 11.37 -9.01 -18.25
C ILE A 374 12.87 -8.99 -18.56
N HIS A 375 13.29 -8.19 -19.52
CA HIS A 375 14.70 -8.06 -19.92
C HIS A 375 15.56 -7.51 -18.77
N ASP A 376 15.10 -6.44 -18.09
CA ASP A 376 15.82 -5.84 -16.98
C ASP A 376 15.91 -6.78 -15.77
N GLN A 377 14.81 -7.47 -15.42
CA GLN A 377 14.81 -8.46 -14.33
C GLN A 377 15.64 -9.70 -14.68
N GLY A 378 15.60 -10.18 -15.93
CA GLY A 378 16.42 -11.29 -16.39
C GLY A 378 17.90 -11.03 -16.23
N ARG A 379 18.37 -9.84 -16.57
CA ARG A 379 19.76 -9.40 -16.35
C ARG A 379 20.17 -9.38 -14.86
N ARG A 380 19.21 -9.14 -13.97
CA ARG A 380 19.42 -9.06 -12.52
C ARG A 380 19.12 -10.37 -11.79
N GLY A 381 18.69 -11.43 -12.51
CA GLY A 381 18.34 -12.73 -11.92
C GLY A 381 17.14 -12.70 -10.99
N ARG A 382 16.19 -11.78 -11.20
CA ARG A 382 15.03 -11.55 -10.33
C ARG A 382 13.72 -11.91 -11.01
N GLY A 383 12.68 -12.11 -10.20
CA GLY A 383 11.33 -12.40 -10.67
C GLY A 383 10.61 -11.17 -11.23
N ASN A 384 9.51 -11.42 -11.93
CA ASN A 384 8.63 -10.43 -12.52
C ASN A 384 7.34 -10.29 -11.69
N TRP A 385 6.75 -9.10 -11.63
CA TRP A 385 5.55 -8.87 -10.84
C TRP A 385 4.58 -7.91 -11.52
N LYS A 386 3.28 -8.21 -11.48
CA LYS A 386 2.26 -7.40 -12.17
C LYS A 386 1.91 -6.11 -11.45
N LEU A 387 1.95 -6.10 -10.11
CA LEU A 387 1.68 -4.92 -9.29
C LEU A 387 2.99 -4.25 -8.92
N LEU A 388 3.20 -3.03 -9.38
CA LEU A 388 4.38 -2.23 -9.07
C LEU A 388 3.98 -0.84 -8.55
N THR A 389 4.93 -0.11 -7.99
CA THR A 389 4.74 1.31 -7.73
C THR A 389 4.67 2.08 -9.04
N TYR A 390 3.95 3.18 -9.03
CA TYR A 390 3.82 4.10 -10.14
C TYR A 390 4.37 5.46 -9.75
N ALA A 391 5.19 6.06 -10.62
CA ALA A 391 5.64 7.44 -10.47
C ALA A 391 5.41 8.21 -11.78
N ASP A 392 5.00 9.46 -11.66
CA ASP A 392 4.60 10.32 -12.78
C ASP A 392 5.11 11.75 -12.58
N PRO A 393 6.45 11.97 -12.69
CA PRO A 393 6.99 13.31 -12.77
C PRO A 393 6.62 13.95 -14.10
N SER A 394 6.24 15.24 -14.06
CA SER A 394 5.88 16.02 -15.26
C SER A 394 6.26 17.48 -15.12
N PHE A 395 6.48 18.12 -16.26
CA PHE A 395 6.50 19.57 -16.43
C PHE A 395 5.36 19.97 -17.36
N GLU A 396 4.57 20.94 -16.96
CA GLU A 396 3.34 21.29 -17.66
C GLU A 396 3.23 22.81 -17.87
N VAL A 397 2.72 23.20 -19.03
CA VAL A 397 2.52 24.59 -19.47
C VAL A 397 1.04 24.82 -19.69
N ARG A 398 0.50 25.91 -19.15
CA ARG A 398 -0.89 26.30 -19.33
C ARG A 398 -1.12 26.88 -20.71
N VAL A 399 -2.00 26.29 -21.50
CA VAL A 399 -2.33 26.73 -22.87
C VAL A 399 -3.71 27.36 -22.97
N ALA A 400 -4.63 27.04 -22.05
CA ALA A 400 -5.95 27.66 -21.95
C ALA A 400 -6.37 27.77 -20.48
N LYS A 401 -7.52 28.36 -20.18
CA LYS A 401 -7.96 28.65 -18.81
C LYS A 401 -7.82 27.47 -17.86
N GLU A 402 -8.26 26.29 -18.29
CA GLU A 402 -8.24 25.05 -17.49
C GLU A 402 -7.55 23.89 -18.21
N THR A 403 -6.64 24.22 -19.19
CA THR A 403 -5.98 23.22 -20.02
C THR A 403 -4.46 23.37 -19.95
N TRP A 404 -3.79 22.24 -19.72
CA TRP A 404 -2.35 22.13 -19.59
C TRP A 404 -1.79 21.15 -20.62
N LEU A 405 -0.69 21.51 -21.27
CA LEU A 405 0.15 20.61 -22.05
C LEU A 405 1.37 20.23 -21.20
N GLY A 406 1.73 18.97 -21.20
CA GLY A 406 2.81 18.47 -20.39
C GLY A 406 3.72 17.49 -21.08
N VAL A 407 4.92 17.35 -20.54
CA VAL A 407 5.87 16.29 -20.83
C VAL A 407 6.24 15.63 -19.51
N GLY A 408 6.52 14.32 -19.53
CA GLY A 408 6.84 13.60 -18.30
C GLY A 408 7.28 12.18 -18.52
N VAL A 409 7.36 11.43 -17.41
CA VAL A 409 7.74 10.03 -17.40
C VAL A 409 6.68 9.23 -16.68
N SER A 410 6.13 8.24 -17.35
CA SER A 410 5.34 7.18 -16.71
C SER A 410 6.30 6.07 -16.29
N HIS A 411 6.56 5.96 -15.00
CA HIS A 411 7.52 5.03 -14.43
C HIS A 411 6.84 3.99 -13.56
N ARG A 412 7.21 2.71 -13.76
CA ARG A 412 6.82 1.60 -12.90
C ARG A 412 8.07 0.98 -12.28
N SER A 413 8.05 0.69 -10.97
CA SER A 413 9.17 0.00 -10.33
C SER A 413 8.76 -0.73 -9.03
N GLY A 414 9.63 -1.64 -8.56
CA GLY A 414 9.37 -2.48 -7.40
C GLY A 414 10.05 -2.02 -6.12
N THR A 415 10.17 -0.71 -5.87
CA THR A 415 10.74 -0.16 -4.62
C THR A 415 12.14 -0.70 -4.33
N PHE A 416 13.04 -0.61 -5.32
CA PHE A 416 14.46 -1.01 -5.22
C PHE A 416 14.66 -2.49 -4.84
N GLY A 417 13.70 -3.36 -5.10
CA GLY A 417 13.76 -4.78 -4.76
C GLY A 417 13.62 -5.09 -3.27
N LYS A 418 13.09 -4.17 -2.49
CA LYS A 418 12.96 -4.29 -1.02
C LYS A 418 11.53 -4.36 -0.53
N SER A 419 10.58 -4.70 -1.40
CA SER A 419 9.18 -4.85 -1.01
C SER A 419 8.58 -6.14 -1.52
N GLN A 420 8.11 -6.98 -0.62
CA GLN A 420 7.41 -8.22 -0.93
C GLN A 420 6.10 -7.95 -1.70
N LEU A 421 5.40 -6.85 -1.38
CA LEU A 421 4.18 -6.42 -2.07
C LEU A 421 4.40 -6.25 -3.58
N TYR A 422 5.59 -5.84 -3.99
CA TYR A 422 5.99 -5.63 -5.39
C TYR A 422 6.94 -6.73 -5.89
N GLY A 423 6.84 -7.95 -5.35
CA GLY A 423 7.61 -9.12 -5.77
C GLY A 423 9.12 -8.96 -5.66
N ASN A 424 9.60 -8.06 -4.80
CA ASN A 424 11.02 -7.70 -4.66
C ASN A 424 11.69 -7.26 -5.97
N VAL A 425 10.92 -6.77 -6.93
CA VAL A 425 11.41 -6.28 -8.23
C VAL A 425 12.34 -5.09 -8.02
N ASN A 426 13.52 -5.14 -8.65
CA ASN A 426 14.47 -4.02 -8.64
C ASN A 426 14.66 -3.52 -10.07
N GLY A 427 14.07 -2.40 -10.39
CA GLY A 427 13.96 -1.83 -11.72
C GLY A 427 12.51 -1.72 -12.13
N GLY A 428 12.25 -1.54 -13.40
CA GLY A 428 10.93 -1.31 -13.93
C GLY A 428 10.94 -0.84 -15.37
N SER A 429 9.89 -0.15 -15.77
CA SER A 429 9.73 0.41 -17.11
C SER A 429 9.58 1.92 -17.06
N ASN A 430 10.15 2.60 -18.06
CA ASN A 430 10.09 4.04 -18.25
C ASN A 430 9.47 4.37 -19.60
N TYR A 431 8.47 5.25 -19.59
CA TYR A 431 7.85 5.77 -20.82
C TYR A 431 7.90 7.30 -20.79
N ILE A 432 8.59 7.91 -21.75
CA ILE A 432 8.56 9.35 -21.94
C ILE A 432 7.26 9.67 -22.67
N TYR A 433 6.50 10.63 -22.15
CA TYR A 433 5.19 10.97 -22.71
C TYR A 433 4.99 12.47 -22.90
N VAL A 434 4.05 12.80 -23.80
CA VAL A 434 3.37 14.09 -23.85
C VAL A 434 1.95 13.94 -23.31
N SER A 435 1.39 14.97 -22.72
CA SER A 435 0.05 14.94 -22.13
C SER A 435 -0.75 16.20 -22.39
N VAL A 436 -2.07 16.02 -22.43
CA VAL A 436 -3.05 17.10 -22.34
C VAL A 436 -3.92 16.83 -21.11
N GLU A 437 -4.05 17.84 -20.24
CA GLU A 437 -4.91 17.77 -19.06
C GLU A 437 -5.91 18.93 -19.08
N ALA A 438 -7.18 18.62 -18.82
CA ALA A 438 -8.26 19.60 -18.68
C ALA A 438 -9.01 19.40 -17.35
N THR A 439 -9.41 20.51 -16.74
CA THR A 439 -10.20 20.53 -15.51
C THR A 439 -11.61 21.07 -15.80
N TYR A 440 -12.64 20.40 -15.26
CA TYR A 440 -14.07 20.71 -15.46
C TYR A 440 -14.78 21.00 -14.16
#